data_a575c2fff2c12343de3f9270e7685c5b
#
_entry.id   a575c2fff2c12343de3f9270e7685c5b
#
_cell.length_a   1.000
_cell.length_b   1.000
_cell.length_c   1.000
_cell.angle_alpha   90.00
_cell.angle_beta   90.00
_cell.angle_gamma   90.00
#
_symmetry.space_group_name_H-M   'P 1'
#
loop_
_entity.id
_entity.type
_entity.pdbx_description
1 polymer ?
#
loop_
_entity_poly.entity_id
_entity_poly.type
_entity_poly.pdbx_seq_one_letter_code
_entity_poly.pdbx_strand_id
1 'polypeptide(L)'
;IDVPQLIVAVGADPRIGAELFAAQGLAVDRLESLLRQPSVSPAPAPPPVPTPAPAPTPTPRSAPAPRVMAPEPEPTVELEREPSALEAYGRDLTEEAEAGSLDPVIGRDSEIRNLIKVLSRRSKNNPVLIGEPGVGKTAIAELLAQRIVAGEVPDSLQGLRLIALDLGALIAGAKFRGQFEERLRSVLEEVSRSDSGVVLFIDELHTVVGSDRSSTDAGSLLKPALARGDLRCIGATTPEEYRRTVEKDPALNRRFQQVLIREPDLELSLEILRGLRERYELHHGVTITD
;
A
#
# COMPACT_ATOMS: atom_id res chain seq x y z
N ILE A 1 -5.17 23.12 6.44
CA ILE A 1 -6.56 23.55 6.10
C ILE A 1 -7.42 22.32 6.36
N ASP A 2 -8.38 22.42 7.29
CA ASP A 2 -9.28 21.32 7.60
C ASP A 2 -10.24 21.07 6.44
N VAL A 3 -10.64 19.79 6.24
CA VAL A 3 -11.55 19.36 5.18
C VAL A 3 -12.82 20.23 5.10
N PRO A 4 -13.48 20.59 6.22
CA PRO A 4 -14.62 21.50 6.21
C PRO A 4 -14.33 22.88 5.62
N GLN A 5 -13.19 23.47 5.95
CA GLN A 5 -12.77 24.77 5.42
C GLN A 5 -12.48 24.71 3.91
N LEU A 6 -11.94 23.60 3.43
CA LEU A 6 -11.69 23.35 2.02
C LEU A 6 -13.02 23.26 1.23
N ILE A 7 -14.01 22.55 1.78
CA ILE A 7 -15.34 22.40 1.15
C ILE A 7 -16.02 23.77 1.01
N VAL A 8 -15.99 24.60 2.05
CA VAL A 8 -16.56 25.96 1.99
C VAL A 8 -15.82 26.84 0.98
N ALA A 9 -14.48 26.78 0.95
CA ALA A 9 -13.67 27.54 0.01
C ALA A 9 -13.92 27.13 -1.46
N VAL A 10 -14.06 25.83 -1.72
CA VAL A 10 -14.40 25.31 -3.07
C VAL A 10 -15.82 25.71 -3.46
N GLY A 11 -16.79 25.65 -2.54
CA GLY A 11 -18.17 26.06 -2.80
C GLY A 11 -18.34 27.55 -3.07
N ALA A 12 -17.47 28.38 -2.50
CA ALA A 12 -17.47 29.84 -2.70
C ALA A 12 -16.73 30.26 -3.98
N ASP A 13 -15.95 29.40 -4.63
CA ASP A 13 -15.22 29.73 -5.87
C ASP A 13 -16.21 29.78 -7.05
N PRO A 14 -16.40 30.97 -7.71
CA PRO A 14 -17.33 31.12 -8.82
C PRO A 14 -16.97 30.31 -10.06
N ARG A 15 -15.74 29.78 -10.15
CA ARG A 15 -15.25 29.03 -11.31
C ARG A 15 -15.45 27.52 -11.19
N ILE A 16 -15.50 27.00 -9.96
CA ILE A 16 -15.46 25.54 -9.71
C ILE A 16 -16.70 25.09 -8.92
N GLY A 17 -17.12 25.84 -7.90
CA GLY A 17 -18.05 25.35 -6.89
C GLY A 17 -19.46 25.93 -6.98
N ALA A 18 -19.62 27.20 -7.35
CA ALA A 18 -20.91 27.87 -7.26
C ALA A 18 -22.02 27.21 -8.10
N GLU A 19 -21.71 26.75 -9.31
CA GLU A 19 -22.68 26.07 -10.19
C GLU A 19 -22.94 24.62 -9.71
N LEU A 20 -21.89 23.92 -9.25
CA LEU A 20 -21.99 22.53 -8.78
C LEU A 20 -22.83 22.44 -7.50
N PHE A 21 -22.63 23.35 -6.56
CA PHE A 21 -23.36 23.40 -5.31
C PHE A 21 -24.81 23.83 -5.51
N ALA A 22 -25.04 24.79 -6.41
CA ALA A 22 -26.38 25.21 -6.78
C ALA A 22 -27.19 24.11 -7.47
N ALA A 23 -26.55 23.31 -8.35
CA ALA A 23 -27.17 22.17 -9.02
C ALA A 23 -27.58 21.06 -8.04
N GLN A 24 -26.90 20.94 -6.90
CA GLN A 24 -27.20 19.98 -5.83
C GLN A 24 -28.09 20.55 -4.73
N GLY A 25 -28.56 21.81 -4.85
CA GLY A 25 -29.40 22.47 -3.86
C GLY A 25 -28.69 22.80 -2.54
N LEU A 26 -27.35 22.86 -2.55
CA LEU A 26 -26.51 23.17 -1.40
C LEU A 26 -26.17 24.67 -1.40
N ALA A 27 -26.70 25.41 -0.43
CA ALA A 27 -26.31 26.80 -0.20
C ALA A 27 -25.05 26.89 0.67
N VAL A 28 -24.03 27.61 0.23
CA VAL A 28 -22.74 27.76 0.95
C VAL A 28 -22.95 28.31 2.35
N ASP A 29 -23.86 29.29 2.53
CA ASP A 29 -24.20 29.88 3.83
C ASP A 29 -24.75 28.85 4.83
N ARG A 30 -25.47 27.87 4.33
CA ARG A 30 -26.04 26.81 5.17
C ARG A 30 -24.94 25.80 5.60
N LEU A 31 -23.96 25.54 4.75
CA LEU A 31 -22.80 24.73 5.10
C LEU A 31 -21.92 25.41 6.15
N GLU A 32 -21.67 26.71 6.01
CA GLU A 32 -20.94 27.47 7.03
C GLU A 32 -21.63 27.45 8.39
N SER A 33 -22.97 27.58 8.41
CA SER A 33 -23.73 27.55 9.66
C SER A 33 -23.70 26.18 10.34
N LEU A 34 -23.71 25.08 9.58
CA LEU A 34 -23.61 23.73 10.09
C LEU A 34 -22.19 23.42 10.64
N LEU A 35 -21.15 23.96 10.00
CA LEU A 35 -19.76 23.74 10.42
C LEU A 35 -19.34 24.60 11.62
N ARG A 36 -20.09 25.69 11.91
CA ARG A 36 -19.88 26.54 13.08
C ARG A 36 -20.59 26.06 14.34
N GLN A 37 -21.40 24.97 14.29
CA GLN A 37 -21.99 24.41 15.50
C GLN A 37 -20.88 23.81 16.37
N PRO A 38 -20.72 24.21 17.64
CA PRO A 38 -19.71 23.64 18.53
C PRO A 38 -20.05 22.17 18.72
N SER A 39 -19.06 21.30 18.48
CA SER A 39 -19.14 19.89 18.82
C SER A 39 -19.64 19.72 20.26
N VAL A 40 -20.72 18.97 20.42
CA VAL A 40 -21.31 18.66 21.71
C VAL A 40 -20.22 18.14 22.64
N SER A 41 -20.00 18.87 23.73
CA SER A 41 -19.07 18.52 24.80
C SER A 41 -19.38 17.10 25.32
N PRO A 42 -18.37 16.25 25.56
CA PRO A 42 -18.63 14.96 26.17
C PRO A 42 -19.30 15.13 27.53
N ALA A 43 -20.31 14.31 27.79
CA ALA A 43 -21.09 14.29 29.03
C ALA A 43 -20.16 14.17 30.26
N PRO A 44 -20.47 14.84 31.37
CA PRO A 44 -19.68 14.78 32.59
C PRO A 44 -19.61 13.36 33.13
N ALA A 45 -18.42 12.94 33.56
CA ALA A 45 -18.18 11.65 34.18
C ALA A 45 -19.08 11.43 35.41
N PRO A 46 -19.57 10.20 35.65
CA PRO A 46 -20.37 9.89 36.84
C PRO A 46 -19.55 10.09 38.13
N PRO A 47 -20.21 10.49 39.23
CA PRO A 47 -19.53 10.74 40.51
C PRO A 47 -18.89 9.46 41.06
N PRO A 48 -17.78 9.58 41.81
CA PRO A 48 -17.07 8.44 42.39
C PRO A 48 -17.94 7.67 43.38
N VAL A 49 -17.97 6.36 43.20
CA VAL A 49 -18.64 5.41 44.13
C VAL A 49 -17.92 5.43 45.47
N PRO A 50 -18.62 5.54 46.63
CA PRO A 50 -17.95 5.57 47.93
C PRO A 50 -17.27 4.23 48.24
N THR A 51 -16.05 4.29 48.67
CA THR A 51 -15.21 3.19 49.15
C THR A 51 -15.86 2.53 50.40
N PRO A 52 -16.12 1.22 50.42
CA PRO A 52 -16.58 0.56 51.63
C PRO A 52 -15.47 0.47 52.65
N ALA A 53 -15.84 0.72 53.95
CA ALA A 53 -14.99 0.65 55.08
C ALA A 53 -14.41 -0.75 55.35
N PRO A 54 -13.19 -0.87 55.95
CA PRO A 54 -12.57 -2.17 56.16
C PRO A 54 -13.32 -3.02 57.19
N ALA A 55 -13.63 -4.26 56.83
CA ALA A 55 -14.23 -5.27 57.70
C ALA A 55 -13.16 -5.84 58.69
N PRO A 56 -13.58 -6.28 59.90
CA PRO A 56 -12.66 -6.72 60.92
C PRO A 56 -12.00 -8.06 60.63
N THR A 57 -10.76 -8.18 61.01
CA THR A 57 -9.86 -9.34 60.91
C THR A 57 -10.43 -10.57 61.66
N PRO A 58 -10.55 -11.75 60.98
CA PRO A 58 -10.79 -13.00 61.70
C PRO A 58 -9.50 -13.68 62.09
N THR A 59 -9.48 -14.17 63.33
CA THR A 59 -8.44 -14.98 63.99
C THR A 59 -8.08 -16.27 63.25
N PRO A 60 -6.85 -16.78 63.37
CA PRO A 60 -6.36 -17.90 62.57
C PRO A 60 -6.94 -19.23 63.00
N ARG A 61 -7.54 -19.94 62.08
CA ARG A 61 -7.93 -21.33 62.23
C ARG A 61 -6.97 -22.21 61.44
N SER A 62 -6.42 -23.22 62.09
CA SER A 62 -5.41 -24.18 61.67
C SER A 62 -5.65 -24.77 60.26
N ALA A 63 -4.57 -24.88 59.53
CA ALA A 63 -4.49 -25.37 58.15
C ALA A 63 -4.75 -26.87 58.00
N PRO A 64 -5.44 -27.32 56.99
CA PRO A 64 -5.26 -28.65 56.40
C PRO A 64 -4.20 -28.62 55.29
N ALA A 65 -3.55 -29.77 55.11
CA ALA A 65 -2.39 -30.00 54.25
C ALA A 65 -2.57 -29.60 52.78
N PRO A 66 -1.48 -29.33 52.04
CA PRO A 66 -1.52 -28.81 50.68
C PRO A 66 -1.98 -29.89 49.70
N ARG A 67 -3.12 -29.62 49.05
CA ARG A 67 -3.55 -30.37 47.87
C ARG A 67 -2.73 -29.82 46.70
N VAL A 68 -1.91 -30.66 46.10
CA VAL A 68 -1.18 -30.37 44.87
C VAL A 68 -2.23 -30.14 43.77
N MET A 69 -2.49 -28.89 43.45
CA MET A 69 -3.20 -28.51 42.23
C MET A 69 -2.21 -28.60 41.06
N ALA A 70 -2.65 -29.28 40.02
CA ALA A 70 -1.95 -29.24 38.74
C ALA A 70 -1.87 -27.77 38.25
N PRO A 71 -0.77 -27.38 37.62
CA PRO A 71 -0.64 -26.03 37.11
C PRO A 71 -1.76 -25.77 36.09
N GLU A 72 -2.59 -24.75 36.38
CA GLU A 72 -3.47 -24.16 35.37
C GLU A 72 -2.57 -23.69 34.21
N PRO A 73 -2.98 -23.91 32.95
CA PRO A 73 -2.24 -23.36 31.82
C PRO A 73 -2.24 -21.83 31.97
N GLU A 74 -1.05 -21.29 32.12
CA GLU A 74 -0.84 -19.83 32.07
C GLU A 74 -1.48 -19.30 30.78
N PRO A 75 -2.23 -18.18 30.80
CA PRO A 75 -2.69 -17.57 29.57
C PRO A 75 -1.45 -17.28 28.74
N THR A 76 -1.32 -17.95 27.61
CA THR A 76 -0.37 -17.57 26.56
C THR A 76 -0.69 -16.14 26.19
N VAL A 77 0.03 -15.20 26.77
CA VAL A 77 0.08 -13.82 26.25
C VAL A 77 0.64 -13.98 24.85
N GLU A 78 -0.21 -13.94 23.84
CA GLU A 78 0.22 -13.63 22.48
C GLU A 78 0.97 -12.31 22.59
N LEU A 79 2.28 -12.40 22.62
CA LEU A 79 3.14 -11.24 22.43
C LEU A 79 2.71 -10.67 21.08
N GLU A 80 2.02 -9.53 21.09
CA GLU A 80 1.74 -8.74 19.91
C GLU A 80 3.09 -8.53 19.21
N ARG A 81 3.30 -9.30 18.16
CA ARG A 81 4.51 -9.23 17.35
C ARG A 81 4.47 -7.87 16.67
N GLU A 82 5.42 -7.01 16.97
CA GLU A 82 5.53 -5.75 16.23
C GLU A 82 5.55 -6.09 14.73
N PRO A 83 4.71 -5.43 13.92
CA PRO A 83 4.65 -5.70 12.49
C PRO A 83 6.04 -5.52 11.88
N SER A 84 6.41 -6.41 10.98
CA SER A 84 7.67 -6.29 10.26
C SER A 84 7.70 -5.02 9.41
N ALA A 85 8.89 -4.57 8.99
CA ALA A 85 8.97 -3.37 8.15
C ALA A 85 8.24 -3.58 6.80
N LEU A 86 8.26 -4.79 6.26
CA LEU A 86 7.50 -5.13 5.06
C LEU A 86 5.98 -5.12 5.29
N GLU A 87 5.51 -5.55 6.44
CA GLU A 87 4.09 -5.50 6.81
C GLU A 87 3.62 -4.07 7.09
N ALA A 88 4.49 -3.24 7.68
CA ALA A 88 4.16 -1.84 8.02
C ALA A 88 4.16 -0.89 6.81
N TYR A 89 5.01 -1.15 5.81
CA TYR A 89 5.25 -0.25 4.68
C TYR A 89 5.06 -0.90 3.31
N GLY A 90 4.55 -2.12 3.26
CA GLY A 90 4.30 -2.85 2.03
C GLY A 90 2.90 -3.46 2.01
N ARG A 91 2.37 -3.61 0.82
CA ARG A 91 1.13 -4.35 0.52
C ARG A 91 1.54 -5.64 -0.19
N ASP A 92 1.27 -6.80 0.40
CA ASP A 92 1.61 -8.08 -0.21
C ASP A 92 0.57 -8.47 -1.28
N LEU A 93 0.94 -8.26 -2.54
CA LEU A 93 0.07 -8.58 -3.67
C LEU A 93 -0.10 -10.10 -3.87
N THR A 94 0.86 -10.91 -3.44
CA THR A 94 0.75 -12.37 -3.51
C THR A 94 -0.23 -12.90 -2.48
N GLU A 95 -0.23 -12.38 -1.26
CA GLU A 95 -1.21 -12.71 -0.23
C GLU A 95 -2.63 -12.29 -0.65
N GLU A 96 -2.77 -11.10 -1.22
CA GLU A 96 -4.05 -10.64 -1.76
C GLU A 96 -4.53 -11.48 -2.95
N ALA A 97 -3.61 -11.96 -3.80
CA ALA A 97 -3.95 -12.87 -4.88
C ALA A 97 -4.43 -14.23 -4.36
N GLU A 98 -3.78 -14.77 -3.32
CA GLU A 98 -4.21 -16.00 -2.63
C GLU A 98 -5.59 -15.85 -1.99
N ALA A 99 -5.86 -14.69 -1.39
CA ALA A 99 -7.16 -14.35 -0.83
C ALA A 99 -8.25 -14.08 -1.88
N GLY A 100 -7.90 -13.99 -3.16
CA GLY A 100 -8.82 -13.67 -4.26
C GLY A 100 -9.37 -12.23 -4.21
N SER A 101 -8.70 -11.33 -3.51
CA SER A 101 -9.12 -9.94 -3.33
C SER A 101 -8.75 -9.01 -4.48
N LEU A 102 -7.80 -9.43 -5.34
CA LEU A 102 -7.39 -8.65 -6.49
C LEU A 102 -8.42 -8.69 -7.62
N ASP A 103 -8.51 -7.61 -8.37
CA ASP A 103 -9.36 -7.54 -9.55
C ASP A 103 -8.81 -8.39 -10.71
N PRO A 104 -9.67 -8.97 -11.56
CA PRO A 104 -9.22 -9.68 -12.73
C PRO A 104 -8.59 -8.71 -13.73
N VAL A 105 -7.40 -9.04 -14.21
CA VAL A 105 -6.69 -8.25 -15.23
C VAL A 105 -6.85 -8.92 -16.59
N ILE A 106 -7.36 -8.17 -17.55
CA ILE A 106 -7.79 -8.68 -18.86
C ILE A 106 -6.87 -8.15 -19.95
N GLY A 107 -6.50 -9.01 -20.88
CA GLY A 107 -5.87 -8.65 -22.16
C GLY A 107 -4.45 -8.11 -22.08
N ARG A 108 -3.71 -8.38 -20.99
CA ARG A 108 -2.32 -7.93 -20.80
C ARG A 108 -1.28 -9.05 -20.96
N ASP A 109 -1.59 -10.07 -21.76
CA ASP A 109 -0.73 -11.26 -21.92
C ASP A 109 0.64 -10.97 -22.55
N SER A 110 0.72 -9.98 -23.45
CA SER A 110 2.00 -9.62 -24.06
C SER A 110 2.91 -8.90 -23.07
N GLU A 111 2.36 -7.99 -22.27
CA GLU A 111 3.04 -7.22 -21.26
C GLU A 111 3.53 -8.10 -20.10
N ILE A 112 2.66 -8.98 -19.61
CA ILE A 112 3.05 -9.89 -18.52
C ILE A 112 4.12 -10.89 -18.97
N ARG A 113 4.04 -11.44 -20.20
CA ARG A 113 5.11 -12.30 -20.73
C ARG A 113 6.45 -11.56 -20.83
N ASN A 114 6.44 -10.30 -21.26
CA ASN A 114 7.66 -9.48 -21.29
C ASN A 114 8.20 -9.20 -19.90
N LEU A 115 7.35 -8.90 -18.94
CA LEU A 115 7.71 -8.69 -17.55
C LEU A 115 8.37 -9.93 -16.96
N ILE A 116 7.74 -11.10 -17.07
CA ILE A 116 8.26 -12.40 -16.62
C ILE A 116 9.61 -12.70 -17.27
N LYS A 117 9.73 -12.48 -18.59
CA LYS A 117 10.98 -12.69 -19.33
C LYS A 117 12.11 -11.79 -18.80
N VAL A 118 11.82 -10.55 -18.43
CA VAL A 118 12.83 -9.64 -17.86
C VAL A 118 13.24 -10.10 -16.47
N LEU A 119 12.27 -10.42 -15.59
CA LEU A 119 12.54 -10.90 -14.22
C LEU A 119 13.36 -12.20 -14.18
N SER A 120 13.22 -13.05 -15.20
CA SER A 120 13.96 -14.32 -15.30
C SER A 120 15.38 -14.20 -15.84
N ARG A 121 15.84 -12.98 -16.19
CA ARG A 121 17.20 -12.76 -16.69
C ARG A 121 18.24 -12.81 -15.56
N ARG A 122 19.49 -13.13 -15.92
CA ARG A 122 20.64 -13.06 -14.98
C ARG A 122 21.14 -11.63 -14.74
N SER A 123 20.92 -10.73 -15.69
CA SER A 123 21.32 -9.32 -15.63
C SER A 123 20.22 -8.47 -16.24
N LYS A 124 20.13 -7.18 -15.85
CA LYS A 124 19.01 -6.29 -16.22
C LYS A 124 17.66 -6.94 -15.94
N ASN A 125 17.56 -7.57 -14.76
CA ASN A 125 16.40 -8.33 -14.33
C ASN A 125 15.39 -7.49 -13.54
N ASN A 126 15.57 -6.18 -13.46
CA ASN A 126 14.62 -5.25 -12.87
C ASN A 126 13.82 -4.56 -13.99
N PRO A 127 12.57 -4.96 -14.24
CA PRO A 127 11.74 -4.28 -15.23
C PRO A 127 11.26 -2.91 -14.73
N VAL A 128 11.11 -1.97 -15.64
CA VAL A 128 10.38 -0.72 -15.43
C VAL A 128 9.20 -0.69 -16.36
N LEU A 129 7.99 -0.65 -15.81
CA LEU A 129 6.74 -0.45 -16.52
C LEU A 129 6.63 1.02 -16.92
N ILE A 130 6.72 1.30 -18.20
CA ILE A 130 6.67 2.66 -18.74
C ILE A 130 5.37 2.85 -19.49
N GLY A 131 4.57 3.83 -19.08
CA GLY A 131 3.30 4.14 -19.72
C GLY A 131 2.68 5.40 -19.14
N GLU A 132 1.74 5.99 -19.85
CA GLU A 132 1.01 7.16 -19.41
C GLU A 132 0.26 6.90 -18.10
N PRO A 133 -0.13 7.94 -17.35
CA PRO A 133 -0.95 7.75 -16.16
C PRO A 133 -2.26 7.02 -16.50
N GLY A 134 -2.71 6.10 -15.65
CA GLY A 134 -3.99 5.40 -15.83
C GLY A 134 -4.00 4.22 -16.80
N VAL A 135 -2.90 3.91 -17.51
CA VAL A 135 -2.87 2.78 -18.47
C VAL A 135 -2.88 1.39 -17.82
N GLY A 136 -2.87 1.30 -16.49
CA GLY A 136 -2.93 0.02 -15.76
C GLY A 136 -1.55 -0.59 -15.44
N LYS A 137 -0.54 0.22 -15.13
CA LYS A 137 0.79 -0.28 -14.72
C LYS A 137 0.72 -1.12 -13.44
N THR A 138 -0.04 -0.67 -12.45
CA THR A 138 -0.26 -1.39 -11.18
C THR A 138 -0.99 -2.70 -11.41
N ALA A 139 -2.01 -2.72 -12.29
CA ALA A 139 -2.74 -3.94 -12.65
C ALA A 139 -1.83 -5.04 -13.22
N ILE A 140 -0.75 -4.69 -13.93
CA ILE A 140 0.22 -5.67 -14.42
C ILE A 140 1.02 -6.31 -13.27
N ALA A 141 1.33 -5.56 -12.22
CA ALA A 141 1.96 -6.12 -11.02
C ALA A 141 0.99 -7.06 -10.29
N GLU A 142 -0.29 -6.68 -10.17
CA GLU A 142 -1.34 -7.53 -9.61
C GLU A 142 -1.54 -8.82 -10.44
N LEU A 143 -1.54 -8.72 -11.77
CA LEU A 143 -1.58 -9.89 -12.65
C LEU A 143 -0.36 -10.82 -12.45
N LEU A 144 0.83 -10.24 -12.22
CA LEU A 144 2.02 -11.05 -11.92
C LEU A 144 1.83 -11.83 -10.61
N ALA A 145 1.28 -11.20 -9.57
CA ALA A 145 0.99 -11.87 -8.30
C ALA A 145 0.01 -13.03 -8.50
N GLN A 146 -1.08 -12.82 -9.25
CA GLN A 146 -2.04 -13.88 -9.60
C GLN A 146 -1.37 -15.03 -10.34
N ARG A 147 -0.48 -14.76 -11.30
CA ARG A 147 0.27 -15.78 -12.06
C ARG A 147 1.28 -16.54 -11.18
N ILE A 148 1.91 -15.88 -10.21
CA ILE A 148 2.81 -16.54 -9.25
C ILE A 148 2.02 -17.54 -8.39
N VAL A 149 0.89 -17.10 -7.84
CA VAL A 149 0.01 -17.93 -7.01
C VAL A 149 -0.58 -19.10 -7.81
N ALA A 150 -0.99 -18.88 -9.06
CA ALA A 150 -1.49 -19.92 -9.96
C ALA A 150 -0.39 -20.90 -10.44
N GLY A 151 0.89 -20.61 -10.16
CA GLY A 151 2.01 -21.42 -10.66
C GLY A 151 2.28 -21.25 -12.16
N GLU A 152 1.70 -20.22 -12.80
CA GLU A 152 1.81 -19.94 -14.24
C GLU A 152 3.06 -19.09 -14.57
N VAL A 153 4.12 -19.31 -13.84
CA VAL A 153 5.42 -18.63 -13.99
C VAL A 153 6.55 -19.66 -14.04
N PRO A 154 7.70 -19.33 -14.64
CA PRO A 154 8.87 -20.16 -14.61
C PRO A 154 9.33 -20.50 -13.17
N ASP A 155 10.00 -21.64 -12.96
CA ASP A 155 10.49 -22.11 -11.65
C ASP A 155 11.27 -21.04 -10.87
N SER A 156 12.00 -20.18 -11.59
CA SER A 156 12.78 -19.09 -10.99
C SER A 156 11.95 -17.98 -10.33
N LEU A 157 10.64 -17.96 -10.58
CA LEU A 157 9.68 -16.99 -10.04
C LEU A 157 8.61 -17.67 -9.17
N GLN A 158 8.60 -18.98 -9.07
CA GLN A 158 7.66 -19.70 -8.19
C GLN A 158 8.01 -19.44 -6.72
N GLY A 159 6.98 -19.29 -5.90
CA GLY A 159 7.12 -19.04 -4.46
C GLY A 159 7.72 -17.68 -4.08
N LEU A 160 7.90 -16.77 -5.04
CA LEU A 160 8.29 -15.40 -4.75
C LEU A 160 7.11 -14.62 -4.17
N ARG A 161 7.39 -13.75 -3.20
CA ARG A 161 6.44 -12.78 -2.70
C ARG A 161 6.58 -11.47 -3.49
N LEU A 162 5.48 -10.92 -3.96
CA LEU A 162 5.45 -9.63 -4.64
C LEU A 162 4.84 -8.59 -3.71
N ILE A 163 5.65 -7.64 -3.26
CA ILE A 163 5.23 -6.63 -2.28
C ILE A 163 5.27 -5.25 -2.92
N ALA A 164 4.13 -4.58 -2.94
CA ALA A 164 4.03 -3.19 -3.38
C ALA A 164 4.45 -2.27 -2.24
N LEU A 165 5.48 -1.47 -2.47
CA LEU A 165 6.01 -0.53 -1.49
C LEU A 165 5.10 0.70 -1.39
N ASP A 166 4.58 0.96 -0.19
CA ASP A 166 3.78 2.16 0.10
C ASP A 166 4.70 3.33 0.46
N LEU A 167 5.01 4.15 -0.53
CA LEU A 167 5.82 5.36 -0.34
C LEU A 167 5.10 6.39 0.55
N GLY A 168 3.76 6.42 0.52
CA GLY A 168 2.96 7.28 1.37
C GLY A 168 3.11 6.90 2.85
N ALA A 169 3.02 5.62 3.19
CA ALA A 169 3.23 5.12 4.55
C ALA A 169 4.67 5.36 5.04
N LEU A 170 5.67 5.22 4.17
CA LEU A 170 7.06 5.52 4.51
C LEU A 170 7.28 6.99 4.87
N ILE A 171 6.61 7.91 4.19
CA ILE A 171 6.71 9.36 4.39
C ILE A 171 5.79 9.82 5.53
N ALA A 172 4.62 9.21 5.71
CA ALA A 172 3.64 9.59 6.70
C ALA A 172 4.25 9.57 8.13
N GLY A 173 4.13 10.69 8.85
CA GLY A 173 4.66 10.83 10.19
C GLY A 173 6.19 10.91 10.30
N ALA A 174 6.94 10.86 9.20
CA ALA A 174 8.38 11.14 9.21
C ALA A 174 8.61 12.65 9.33
N LYS A 175 8.85 13.12 10.56
CA LYS A 175 9.13 14.55 10.83
C LYS A 175 10.48 15.00 10.30
N PHE A 176 11.41 14.06 10.12
CA PHE A 176 12.77 14.30 9.66
C PHE A 176 13.12 13.31 8.55
N ARG A 177 13.92 13.77 7.59
CA ARG A 177 14.46 12.98 6.47
C ARG A 177 15.09 11.65 6.91
N GLY A 178 15.81 11.63 8.02
CA GLY A 178 16.46 10.44 8.56
C GLY A 178 15.49 9.31 8.93
N GLN A 179 14.26 9.64 9.34
CA GLN A 179 13.26 8.63 9.68
C GLN A 179 12.75 7.87 8.44
N PHE A 180 12.56 8.56 7.33
CA PHE A 180 12.21 7.92 6.06
C PHE A 180 13.35 7.00 5.58
N GLU A 181 14.60 7.48 5.63
CA GLU A 181 15.77 6.69 5.24
C GLU A 181 15.94 5.45 6.13
N GLU A 182 15.68 5.56 7.43
CA GLU A 182 15.72 4.44 8.37
C GLU A 182 14.63 3.39 8.06
N ARG A 183 13.39 3.82 7.83
CA ARG A 183 12.27 2.94 7.45
C ARG A 183 12.56 2.20 6.15
N LEU A 184 13.00 2.92 5.12
CA LEU A 184 13.36 2.31 3.84
C LEU A 184 14.52 1.32 3.99
N ARG A 185 15.53 1.65 4.81
CA ARG A 185 16.65 0.75 5.10
C ARG A 185 16.14 -0.54 5.77
N SER A 186 15.26 -0.43 6.75
CA SER A 186 14.68 -1.60 7.42
C SER A 186 13.93 -2.51 6.44
N VAL A 187 13.15 -1.93 5.51
CA VAL A 187 12.49 -2.69 4.43
C VAL A 187 13.53 -3.41 3.54
N LEU A 188 14.56 -2.70 3.08
CA LEU A 188 15.59 -3.30 2.21
C LEU A 188 16.40 -4.39 2.92
N GLU A 189 16.68 -4.25 4.21
CA GLU A 189 17.35 -5.27 5.00
C GLU A 189 16.48 -6.52 5.18
N GLU A 190 15.18 -6.34 5.39
CA GLU A 190 14.24 -7.45 5.51
C GLU A 190 14.09 -8.20 4.18
N VAL A 191 13.96 -7.48 3.06
CA VAL A 191 13.97 -8.07 1.71
C VAL A 191 15.23 -8.90 1.48
N SER A 192 16.39 -8.38 1.87
CA SER A 192 17.67 -9.07 1.67
C SER A 192 17.85 -10.32 2.56
N ARG A 193 17.13 -10.40 3.68
CA ARG A 193 17.15 -11.54 4.61
C ARG A 193 16.07 -12.58 4.33
N SER A 194 15.12 -12.27 3.46
CA SER A 194 13.99 -13.16 3.17
C SER A 194 14.44 -14.39 2.36
N ASP A 195 14.31 -15.58 2.94
CA ASP A 195 14.68 -16.86 2.32
C ASP A 195 13.75 -17.21 1.13
N SER A 196 12.50 -16.80 1.17
CA SER A 196 11.50 -17.08 0.12
C SER A 196 11.68 -16.23 -1.13
N GLY A 197 12.57 -15.25 -1.09
CA GLY A 197 12.73 -14.28 -2.19
C GLY A 197 11.56 -13.28 -2.27
N VAL A 198 11.90 -12.00 -2.28
CA VAL A 198 10.94 -10.91 -2.39
C VAL A 198 11.23 -10.10 -3.64
N VAL A 199 10.17 -9.74 -4.37
CA VAL A 199 10.21 -8.75 -5.45
C VAL A 199 9.45 -7.52 -4.97
N LEU A 200 10.10 -6.37 -4.95
CA LEU A 200 9.43 -5.11 -4.61
C LEU A 200 8.81 -4.49 -5.86
N PHE A 201 7.54 -4.13 -5.78
CA PHE A 201 6.90 -3.25 -6.74
C PHE A 201 6.95 -1.80 -6.22
N ILE A 202 7.56 -0.91 -6.99
CA ILE A 202 7.72 0.50 -6.64
C ILE A 202 6.97 1.32 -7.68
N ASP A 203 5.78 1.77 -7.30
CA ASP A 203 5.06 2.72 -8.14
C ASP A 203 5.72 4.11 -8.07
N GLU A 204 5.56 4.91 -9.10
CA GLU A 204 6.23 6.20 -9.21
C GLU A 204 7.73 6.15 -8.89
N LEU A 205 8.44 5.16 -9.45
CA LEU A 205 9.87 4.92 -9.21
C LEU A 205 10.72 6.19 -9.25
N HIS A 206 10.34 7.17 -10.08
CA HIS A 206 11.03 8.44 -10.22
C HIS A 206 11.08 9.26 -8.92
N THR A 207 10.11 9.10 -8.02
CA THR A 207 10.09 9.80 -6.72
C THR A 207 11.20 9.33 -5.78
N VAL A 208 11.59 8.06 -5.93
CA VAL A 208 12.58 7.40 -5.07
C VAL A 208 14.01 7.53 -5.63
N VAL A 209 14.16 7.61 -6.96
CA VAL A 209 15.47 7.65 -7.62
C VAL A 209 15.83 9.02 -8.20
N GLY A 210 14.90 9.98 -8.18
CA GLY A 210 15.10 11.33 -8.69
C GLY A 210 16.22 12.08 -7.98
N SER A 211 16.96 12.87 -8.76
CA SER A 211 18.11 13.66 -8.28
C SER A 211 17.76 15.08 -7.83
N ASP A 212 16.50 15.46 -7.84
CA ASP A 212 16.08 16.78 -7.41
C ASP A 212 16.29 16.96 -5.90
N ARG A 213 16.89 18.09 -5.50
CA ARG A 213 17.27 18.42 -4.11
C ARG A 213 16.09 18.44 -3.12
N SER A 214 14.87 18.31 -3.61
CA SER A 214 13.64 18.20 -2.84
C SER A 214 13.11 16.75 -2.71
N SER A 215 13.61 15.81 -3.53
CA SER A 215 13.24 14.40 -3.41
C SER A 215 14.01 13.78 -2.25
N THR A 216 13.32 13.02 -1.45
CA THR A 216 13.84 12.17 -0.38
C THR A 216 14.99 11.33 -0.96
N ASP A 217 16.18 11.33 -0.37
CA ASP A 217 17.40 10.71 -0.95
C ASP A 217 17.40 9.16 -0.88
N ALA A 218 16.22 8.58 -1.14
CA ALA A 218 16.02 7.13 -1.22
C ALA A 218 16.91 6.51 -2.32
N GLY A 219 17.25 7.29 -3.34
CA GLY A 219 18.17 6.87 -4.38
C GLY A 219 19.54 6.47 -3.84
N SER A 220 20.02 7.10 -2.78
CA SER A 220 21.29 6.75 -2.13
C SER A 220 21.27 5.37 -1.48
N LEU A 221 20.11 4.90 -1.04
CA LEU A 221 19.90 3.57 -0.42
C LEU A 221 19.57 2.50 -1.49
N LEU A 222 18.71 2.83 -2.46
CA LEU A 222 18.30 1.89 -3.51
C LEU A 222 19.40 1.60 -4.52
N LYS A 223 20.17 2.61 -4.96
CA LYS A 223 21.24 2.43 -5.96
C LYS A 223 22.26 1.38 -5.56
N PRO A 224 22.82 1.35 -4.32
CA PRO A 224 23.73 0.30 -3.91
C PRO A 224 23.10 -1.09 -3.86
N ALA A 225 21.86 -1.22 -3.35
CA ALA A 225 21.16 -2.50 -3.29
C ALA A 225 20.89 -3.07 -4.69
N LEU A 226 20.44 -2.23 -5.62
CA LEU A 226 20.29 -2.59 -7.03
C LEU A 226 21.62 -2.92 -7.71
N ALA A 227 22.68 -2.18 -7.38
CA ALA A 227 24.01 -2.37 -7.99
C ALA A 227 24.64 -3.70 -7.58
N ARG A 228 24.46 -4.15 -6.34
CA ARG A 228 24.92 -5.45 -5.87
C ARG A 228 24.10 -6.61 -6.42
N GLY A 229 22.86 -6.38 -6.82
CA GLY A 229 21.93 -7.40 -7.26
C GLY A 229 21.17 -8.08 -6.09
N ASP A 230 21.26 -7.50 -4.89
CA ASP A 230 20.60 -7.98 -3.68
C ASP A 230 19.09 -7.68 -3.69
N LEU A 231 18.66 -6.79 -4.58
CA LEU A 231 17.28 -6.36 -4.70
C LEU A 231 16.73 -6.69 -6.08
N ARG A 232 15.62 -7.41 -6.11
CA ARG A 232 14.75 -7.54 -7.29
C ARG A 232 13.61 -6.54 -7.15
N CYS A 233 13.41 -5.70 -8.16
CA CYS A 233 12.29 -4.78 -8.13
C CYS A 233 11.65 -4.60 -9.51
N ILE A 234 10.38 -4.24 -9.49
CA ILE A 234 9.59 -3.78 -10.63
C ILE A 234 9.31 -2.32 -10.36
N GLY A 235 9.76 -1.43 -11.23
CA GLY A 235 9.40 -0.03 -11.16
C GLY A 235 8.23 0.30 -12.08
N ALA A 236 7.44 1.30 -11.73
CA ALA A 236 6.46 1.90 -12.62
C ALA A 236 6.68 3.40 -12.70
N THR A 237 6.58 3.98 -13.89
CA THR A 237 6.77 5.42 -14.11
C THR A 237 6.20 5.86 -15.46
N THR A 238 6.17 7.16 -15.71
CA THR A 238 5.81 7.71 -17.01
C THR A 238 7.00 7.77 -17.96
N PRO A 239 6.79 7.87 -19.29
CA PRO A 239 7.88 8.00 -20.26
C PRO A 239 8.75 9.22 -20.02
N GLU A 240 8.15 10.33 -19.62
CA GLU A 240 8.86 11.58 -19.36
C GLU A 240 9.76 11.46 -18.12
N GLU A 241 9.20 10.96 -17.00
CA GLU A 241 9.94 10.79 -15.75
C GLU A 241 11.06 9.75 -15.88
N TYR A 242 10.84 8.68 -16.64
CA TYR A 242 11.88 7.71 -16.94
C TYR A 242 13.10 8.37 -17.60
N ARG A 243 12.87 9.20 -18.65
CA ARG A 243 13.93 9.92 -19.35
C ARG A 243 14.66 10.91 -18.44
N ARG A 244 13.93 11.54 -17.52
CA ARG A 244 14.50 12.54 -16.59
C ARG A 244 15.36 11.93 -15.50
N THR A 245 15.02 10.74 -15.04
CA THR A 245 15.57 10.12 -13.82
C THR A 245 16.41 8.87 -14.13
N VAL A 246 15.77 7.76 -14.48
CA VAL A 246 16.43 6.44 -14.62
C VAL A 246 17.37 6.38 -15.80
N GLU A 247 16.98 6.94 -16.95
CA GLU A 247 17.78 6.87 -18.18
C GLU A 247 19.08 7.67 -18.08
N LYS A 248 19.05 8.79 -17.36
CA LYS A 248 20.23 9.63 -17.15
C LYS A 248 21.23 9.07 -16.15
N ASP A 249 20.79 8.15 -15.29
CA ASP A 249 21.68 7.52 -14.32
C ASP A 249 22.27 6.22 -14.87
N PRO A 250 23.58 6.18 -15.18
CA PRO A 250 24.20 4.99 -15.77
C PRO A 250 24.14 3.75 -14.88
N ALA A 251 24.10 3.92 -13.56
CA ALA A 251 24.02 2.81 -12.61
C ALA A 251 22.64 2.15 -12.66
N LEU A 252 21.59 2.94 -12.71
CA LEU A 252 20.22 2.47 -12.83
C LEU A 252 19.93 1.92 -14.22
N ASN A 253 20.33 2.62 -15.28
CA ASN A 253 20.08 2.21 -16.67
C ASN A 253 20.70 0.83 -17.01
N ARG A 254 21.82 0.46 -16.36
CA ARG A 254 22.44 -0.86 -16.51
C ARG A 254 21.66 -1.98 -15.82
N ARG A 255 20.78 -1.67 -14.88
CA ARG A 255 20.04 -2.64 -14.06
C ARG A 255 18.58 -2.76 -14.46
N PHE A 256 18.02 -1.68 -14.95
CA PHE A 256 16.62 -1.64 -15.37
C PHE A 256 16.43 -1.99 -16.84
N GLN A 257 15.34 -2.68 -17.14
CA GLN A 257 14.88 -2.97 -18.50
C GLN A 257 13.48 -2.39 -18.69
N GLN A 258 13.31 -1.61 -19.73
CA GLN A 258 12.01 -1.02 -20.08
C GLN A 258 11.02 -2.09 -20.54
N VAL A 259 9.78 -2.01 -20.04
CA VAL A 259 8.61 -2.73 -20.49
C VAL A 259 7.53 -1.68 -20.78
N LEU A 260 7.21 -1.51 -22.04
CA LEU A 260 6.26 -0.49 -22.49
C LEU A 260 4.85 -0.99 -22.25
N ILE A 261 4.04 -0.15 -21.58
CA ILE A 261 2.61 -0.37 -21.34
C ILE A 261 1.85 0.66 -22.14
N ARG A 262 1.09 0.19 -23.13
CA ARG A 262 0.29 1.05 -23.98
C ARG A 262 -1.13 1.18 -23.45
N GLU A 263 -1.80 2.25 -23.84
CA GLU A 263 -3.23 2.36 -23.65
C GLU A 263 -3.94 1.19 -24.36
N PRO A 264 -5.00 0.63 -23.75
CA PRO A 264 -5.80 -0.39 -24.40
C PRO A 264 -6.50 0.22 -25.62
N ASP A 265 -6.57 -0.53 -26.70
CA ASP A 265 -7.41 -0.17 -27.85
C ASP A 265 -8.91 -0.32 -27.51
N LEU A 266 -9.78 0.00 -28.46
CA LEU A 266 -11.22 -0.03 -28.22
C LEU A 266 -11.73 -1.45 -27.90
N GLU A 267 -11.21 -2.46 -28.60
CA GLU A 267 -11.63 -3.85 -28.41
C GLU A 267 -11.24 -4.34 -27.02
N LEU A 268 -9.99 -4.14 -26.64
CA LEU A 268 -9.48 -4.48 -25.31
C LEU A 268 -10.18 -3.69 -24.21
N SER A 269 -10.49 -2.41 -24.44
CA SER A 269 -11.24 -1.59 -23.46
C SER A 269 -12.63 -2.16 -23.20
N LEU A 270 -13.33 -2.64 -24.25
CA LEU A 270 -14.62 -3.31 -24.10
C LEU A 270 -14.50 -4.63 -23.34
N GLU A 271 -13.45 -5.42 -23.60
CA GLU A 271 -13.20 -6.66 -22.88
C GLU A 271 -12.94 -6.40 -21.39
N ILE A 272 -12.14 -5.37 -21.07
CA ILE A 272 -11.87 -4.95 -19.70
C ILE A 272 -13.17 -4.56 -18.98
N LEU A 273 -13.99 -3.72 -19.60
CA LEU A 273 -15.28 -3.29 -19.03
C LEU A 273 -16.23 -4.48 -18.79
N ARG A 274 -16.31 -5.40 -19.73
CA ARG A 274 -17.13 -6.62 -19.61
C ARG A 274 -16.63 -7.54 -18.49
N GLY A 275 -15.33 -7.69 -18.35
CA GLY A 275 -14.76 -8.53 -17.31
C GLY A 275 -14.86 -7.94 -15.90
N LEU A 276 -14.92 -6.61 -15.78
CA LEU A 276 -15.13 -5.94 -14.50
C LEU A 276 -16.61 -5.82 -14.11
N ARG A 277 -17.54 -5.99 -15.10
CA ARG A 277 -18.98 -5.75 -14.93
C ARG A 277 -19.57 -6.45 -13.69
N GLU A 278 -19.36 -7.76 -13.58
CA GLU A 278 -19.93 -8.55 -12.48
C GLU A 278 -19.50 -8.05 -11.10
N ARG A 279 -18.24 -7.62 -10.93
CA ARG A 279 -17.76 -7.07 -9.67
C ARG A 279 -18.41 -5.72 -9.35
N TYR A 280 -18.55 -4.85 -10.35
CA TYR A 280 -19.24 -3.57 -10.19
C TYR A 280 -20.73 -3.75 -9.88
N GLU A 281 -21.41 -4.68 -10.56
CA GLU A 281 -22.80 -5.04 -10.31
C GLU A 281 -22.99 -5.55 -8.88
N LEU A 282 -22.11 -6.45 -8.43
CA LEU A 282 -22.17 -7.00 -7.09
C LEU A 282 -21.89 -5.93 -6.01
N HIS A 283 -20.90 -5.08 -6.23
CA HIS A 283 -20.51 -4.04 -5.28
C HIS A 283 -21.58 -2.95 -5.13
N HIS A 284 -22.17 -2.53 -6.23
CA HIS A 284 -23.15 -1.43 -6.26
C HIS A 284 -24.61 -1.89 -6.20
N GLY A 285 -24.88 -3.18 -6.31
CA GLY A 285 -26.24 -3.73 -6.30
C GLY A 285 -27.09 -3.29 -7.48
N VAL A 286 -26.46 -3.07 -8.65
CA VAL A 286 -27.10 -2.61 -9.88
C VAL A 286 -26.78 -3.57 -11.04
N THR A 287 -27.59 -3.55 -12.09
CA THR A 287 -27.31 -4.29 -13.32
C THR A 287 -26.80 -3.33 -14.39
N ILE A 288 -25.65 -3.64 -15.00
CA ILE A 288 -25.04 -2.87 -16.08
C ILE A 288 -25.41 -3.55 -17.41
N THR A 289 -26.13 -2.83 -18.26
CA THR A 289 -26.46 -3.31 -19.62
C THR A 289 -25.35 -3.00 -20.61
N ASP A 290 -25.30 -3.74 -21.72
CA ASP A 290 -24.35 -3.49 -22.82
C ASP A 290 -24.61 -2.15 -23.51
#